data_36b6cf01fe50d7c55a60abd0de306a19
#
_entry.id   36b6cf01fe50d7c55a60abd0de306a19
#
_cell.length_a   1.000
_cell.length_b   1.000
_cell.length_c   1.000
_cell.angle_alpha   90.00
_cell.angle_beta   90.00
_cell.angle_gamma   90.00
#
_symmetry.space_group_name_H-M   'P 1'
#
loop_
_entity.id
_entity.type
_entity.pdbx_description
1 polymer ?
#
loop_
_entity_poly.entity_id
_entity_poly.type
_entity_poly.pdbx_seq_one_letter_code
_entity_poly.pdbx_strand_id
1 'polypeptide(L)'
;MKQEKADSDIIALILKSGTDILTASNMKQEKKYIQHGNISCFAHSVFVAYMSIWLAKKLKADVHMESLVRGALLHDYFLYDWHLPNSAQRWHGFRHARIALQNAARDFDLNKIEIDIIGKHMFPLNLRIPRYRESFLVCLADKICAIRELSLFCRWQTVIREVERKTASCV
;
A
#
# COMPACT_ATOMS: atom_id res chain seq x y z
N MET A 1 13.38 3.03 22.49
CA MET A 1 13.61 4.49 22.26
C MET A 1 13.93 4.86 20.80
N LYS A 2 15.11 4.50 20.22
CA LYS A 2 15.45 4.93 18.83
C LYS A 2 14.48 4.36 17.76
N GLN A 3 14.11 3.10 17.89
CA GLN A 3 13.21 2.45 16.94
C GLN A 3 11.77 2.96 17.06
N GLU A 4 11.25 3.13 18.26
CA GLU A 4 9.91 3.67 18.51
C GLU A 4 9.76 5.09 17.95
N LYS A 5 10.79 5.92 18.07
CA LYS A 5 10.82 7.25 17.45
C LYS A 5 10.79 7.15 15.92
N ALA A 6 11.58 6.25 15.34
CA ALA A 6 11.59 6.04 13.89
C ALA A 6 10.23 5.54 13.37
N ASP A 7 9.57 4.64 14.09
CA ASP A 7 8.25 4.14 13.75
C ASP A 7 7.20 5.27 13.84
N SER A 8 7.25 6.10 14.89
CA SER A 8 6.38 7.28 15.05
C SER A 8 6.54 8.30 13.92
N ASP A 9 7.79 8.56 13.49
CA ASP A 9 8.07 9.49 12.39
C ASP A 9 7.53 8.96 11.04
N ILE A 10 7.61 7.65 10.81
CA ILE A 10 7.05 7.02 9.60
C ILE A 10 5.51 7.07 9.63
N ILE A 11 4.90 6.75 10.76
CA ILE A 11 3.44 6.84 10.92
C ILE A 11 2.95 8.27 10.69
N ALA A 12 3.67 9.27 11.19
CA ALA A 12 3.33 10.67 10.97
C ALA A 12 3.36 11.06 9.47
N LEU A 13 4.31 10.52 8.70
CA LEU A 13 4.38 10.73 7.26
C LEU A 13 3.20 10.06 6.53
N ILE A 14 2.83 8.83 6.92
CA ILE A 14 1.68 8.12 6.35
C ILE A 14 0.40 8.95 6.57
N LEU A 15 0.17 9.41 7.79
CA LEU A 15 -1.00 10.22 8.11
C LEU A 15 -1.01 11.56 7.38
N LYS A 16 0.13 12.26 7.37
CA LYS A 16 0.24 13.55 6.68
C LYS A 16 -0.13 13.46 5.19
N SER A 17 0.32 12.40 4.51
CA SER A 17 0.20 12.28 3.05
C SER A 17 -1.01 11.46 2.59
N GLY A 18 -1.64 10.68 3.47
CA GLY A 18 -2.65 9.70 3.10
C GLY A 18 -3.93 9.73 3.95
N THR A 19 -4.17 10.75 4.79
CA THR A 19 -5.37 10.80 5.63
C THR A 19 -6.65 10.76 4.80
N ASP A 20 -6.71 11.47 3.68
CA ASP A 20 -7.83 11.46 2.75
C ASP A 20 -8.13 10.03 2.23
N ILE A 21 -7.09 9.28 1.88
CA ILE A 21 -7.20 7.89 1.43
C ILE A 21 -7.65 7.00 2.58
N LEU A 22 -6.96 7.06 3.73
CA LEU A 22 -7.21 6.18 4.88
C LEU A 22 -8.61 6.35 5.49
N THR A 23 -9.20 7.54 5.35
CA THR A 23 -10.55 7.85 5.87
C THR A 23 -11.66 7.61 4.84
N ALA A 24 -11.32 7.42 3.57
CA ALA A 24 -12.28 7.15 2.50
C ALA A 24 -13.08 5.87 2.75
N SER A 25 -14.38 5.90 2.44
CA SER A 25 -15.29 4.77 2.67
C SER A 25 -14.86 3.49 1.96
N ASN A 26 -14.41 3.61 0.71
CA ASN A 26 -13.94 2.48 -0.07
C ASN A 26 -12.62 1.90 0.48
N MET A 27 -11.70 2.75 0.96
CA MET A 27 -10.48 2.26 1.64
C MET A 27 -10.82 1.52 2.94
N LYS A 28 -11.84 1.96 3.68
CA LYS A 28 -12.33 1.22 4.85
C LYS A 28 -12.93 -0.15 4.50
N GLN A 29 -13.48 -0.32 3.30
CA GLN A 29 -13.96 -1.62 2.82
C GLN A 29 -12.83 -2.63 2.59
N GLU A 30 -11.60 -2.16 2.26
CA GLU A 30 -10.42 -3.02 2.10
C GLU A 30 -10.07 -3.83 3.39
N LYS A 31 -10.61 -3.42 4.55
CA LYS A 31 -10.51 -4.19 5.80
C LYS A 31 -11.26 -5.53 5.74
N LYS A 32 -12.22 -5.69 4.83
CA LYS A 32 -13.03 -6.89 4.65
C LYS A 32 -12.40 -7.90 3.70
N TYR A 33 -11.48 -7.45 2.85
CA TYR A 33 -10.82 -8.28 1.84
C TYR A 33 -9.49 -8.78 2.37
N ILE A 34 -9.25 -10.08 2.26
CA ILE A 34 -8.00 -10.70 2.68
C ILE A 34 -6.99 -10.61 1.54
N GLN A 35 -5.77 -10.17 1.84
CA GLN A 35 -4.67 -10.12 0.88
C GLN A 35 -3.82 -11.39 0.97
N HIS A 36 -3.25 -11.66 2.14
CA HIS A 36 -2.43 -12.84 2.39
C HIS A 36 -2.69 -13.38 3.79
N GLY A 37 -2.89 -14.70 3.91
CA GLY A 37 -3.15 -15.34 5.20
C GLY A 37 -4.34 -14.71 5.94
N ASN A 38 -4.09 -14.03 7.05
CA ASN A 38 -5.10 -13.31 7.84
C ASN A 38 -4.95 -11.78 7.76
N ILE A 39 -4.19 -11.28 6.78
CA ILE A 39 -3.92 -9.85 6.61
C ILE A 39 -4.90 -9.26 5.61
N SER A 40 -5.61 -8.21 6.00
CA SER A 40 -6.52 -7.50 5.09
C SER A 40 -5.75 -6.65 4.07
N CYS A 41 -6.38 -6.36 2.91
CA CYS A 41 -5.81 -5.46 1.91
C CYS A 41 -5.47 -4.09 2.50
N PHE A 42 -6.32 -3.53 3.37
CA PHE A 42 -6.03 -2.31 4.12
C PHE A 42 -4.73 -2.41 4.92
N ALA A 43 -4.59 -3.47 5.72
CA ALA A 43 -3.41 -3.68 6.55
C ALA A 43 -2.15 -3.84 5.70
N HIS A 44 -2.22 -4.62 4.62
CA HIS A 44 -1.15 -4.80 3.65
C HIS A 44 -0.72 -3.45 3.04
N SER A 45 -1.67 -2.63 2.57
CA SER A 45 -1.38 -1.31 1.99
C SER A 45 -0.68 -0.36 2.97
N VAL A 46 -1.12 -0.32 4.23
CA VAL A 46 -0.43 0.44 5.30
C VAL A 46 1.00 -0.07 5.52
N PHE A 47 1.19 -1.37 5.45
CA PHE A 47 2.50 -2.00 5.56
C PHE A 47 3.44 -1.63 4.45
N VAL A 48 2.95 -1.73 3.21
CA VAL A 48 3.74 -1.39 2.03
C VAL A 48 4.12 0.08 2.07
N ALA A 49 3.23 0.97 2.52
CA ALA A 49 3.54 2.38 2.72
C ALA A 49 4.64 2.57 3.78
N TYR A 50 4.53 1.91 4.93
CA TYR A 50 5.55 1.94 5.98
C TYR A 50 6.91 1.45 5.46
N MET A 51 6.94 0.29 4.81
CA MET A 51 8.16 -0.33 4.29
C MET A 51 8.80 0.53 3.19
N SER A 52 7.99 1.14 2.33
CA SER A 52 8.47 2.04 1.28
C SER A 52 9.19 3.26 1.84
N ILE A 53 8.63 3.90 2.88
CA ILE A 53 9.25 5.03 3.59
C ILE A 53 10.55 4.57 4.27
N TRP A 54 10.51 3.42 4.95
CA TRP A 54 11.68 2.87 5.63
C TRP A 54 12.83 2.60 4.65
N LEU A 55 12.53 1.99 3.49
CA LEU A 55 13.50 1.75 2.42
C LEU A 55 14.05 3.07 1.86
N ALA A 56 13.19 4.04 1.56
CA ALA A 56 13.61 5.34 1.05
C ALA A 56 14.59 6.03 2.01
N LYS A 57 14.28 6.06 3.32
CA LYS A 57 15.15 6.62 4.36
C LYS A 57 16.46 5.84 4.49
N LYS A 58 16.41 4.51 4.50
CA LYS A 58 17.60 3.65 4.65
C LYS A 58 18.56 3.79 3.47
N LEU A 59 18.02 3.87 2.26
CA LEU A 59 18.79 4.03 1.01
C LEU A 59 19.16 5.49 0.72
N LYS A 60 18.68 6.44 1.52
CA LYS A 60 18.82 7.89 1.29
C LYS A 60 18.34 8.27 -0.13
N ALA A 61 17.27 7.63 -0.57
CA ALA A 61 16.73 7.86 -1.89
C ALA A 61 16.04 9.22 -1.96
N ASP A 62 16.37 10.00 -2.98
CA ASP A 62 15.67 11.24 -3.30
C ASP A 62 14.36 10.90 -4.02
N VAL A 63 13.23 11.07 -3.32
CA VAL A 63 11.89 10.67 -3.74
C VAL A 63 10.84 11.71 -3.36
N HIS A 64 9.78 11.79 -4.14
CA HIS A 64 8.59 12.56 -3.77
C HIS A 64 7.79 11.79 -2.74
N MET A 65 8.03 12.08 -1.44
CA MET A 65 7.54 11.29 -0.30
C MET A 65 6.03 11.17 -0.27
N GLU A 66 5.30 12.22 -0.60
CA GLU A 66 3.84 12.19 -0.64
C GLU A 66 3.32 11.18 -1.68
N SER A 67 3.84 11.23 -2.92
CA SER A 67 3.46 10.28 -3.97
C SER A 67 3.88 8.85 -3.64
N LEU A 68 5.04 8.65 -2.98
CA LEU A 68 5.46 7.35 -2.49
C LEU A 68 4.42 6.75 -1.54
N VAL A 69 3.96 7.55 -0.56
CA VAL A 69 2.96 7.12 0.44
C VAL A 69 1.61 6.86 -0.22
N ARG A 70 1.10 7.82 -0.99
CA ARG A 70 -0.22 7.72 -1.64
C ARG A 70 -0.27 6.55 -2.61
N GLY A 71 0.75 6.41 -3.46
CA GLY A 71 0.86 5.31 -4.39
C GLY A 71 0.95 3.95 -3.67
N ALA A 72 1.70 3.86 -2.56
CA ALA A 72 1.79 2.65 -1.76
C ALA A 72 0.46 2.30 -1.07
N LEU A 73 -0.30 3.27 -0.57
CA LEU A 73 -1.62 3.03 0.01
C LEU A 73 -2.65 2.54 -1.02
N LEU A 74 -2.50 2.93 -2.30
CA LEU A 74 -3.45 2.66 -3.36
C LEU A 74 -3.01 1.54 -4.33
N HIS A 75 -1.82 0.95 -4.17
CA HIS A 75 -1.29 -0.01 -5.14
C HIS A 75 -2.21 -1.21 -5.35
N ASP A 76 -2.88 -1.68 -4.28
CA ASP A 76 -3.80 -2.81 -4.26
C ASP A 76 -5.27 -2.41 -4.03
N TYR A 77 -5.66 -1.21 -4.46
CA TYR A 77 -7.02 -0.68 -4.33
C TYR A 77 -7.99 -1.29 -5.34
N PHE A 78 -8.12 -2.63 -5.33
CA PHE A 78 -8.94 -3.37 -6.30
C PHE A 78 -10.40 -3.58 -5.85
N LEU A 79 -10.75 -3.44 -4.55
CA LEU A 79 -12.11 -3.40 -3.99
C LEU A 79 -12.96 -4.66 -4.24
N TYR A 80 -12.38 -5.84 -4.21
CA TYR A 80 -13.10 -7.12 -4.26
C TYR A 80 -12.34 -8.24 -3.53
N ASP A 81 -13.08 -9.30 -3.15
CA ASP A 81 -12.47 -10.50 -2.60
C ASP A 81 -12.01 -11.43 -3.73
N TRP A 82 -10.70 -11.55 -3.91
CA TRP A 82 -10.11 -12.36 -4.98
C TRP A 82 -10.06 -13.87 -4.66
N HIS A 83 -10.41 -14.27 -3.42
CA HIS A 83 -10.50 -15.67 -3.02
C HIS A 83 -11.82 -16.32 -3.42
N LEU A 84 -12.84 -15.53 -3.76
CA LEU A 84 -14.12 -16.07 -4.18
C LEU A 84 -14.04 -16.61 -5.62
N PRO A 85 -14.57 -17.80 -5.92
CA PRO A 85 -14.53 -18.42 -7.24
C PRO A 85 -15.50 -17.69 -8.21
N ASN A 86 -15.01 -16.68 -8.89
CA ASN A 86 -15.80 -15.99 -9.89
C ASN A 86 -14.92 -15.68 -11.13
N SER A 87 -15.54 -15.61 -12.32
CA SER A 87 -14.83 -15.43 -13.59
C SER A 87 -14.09 -14.08 -13.70
N ALA A 88 -14.57 -13.04 -13.00
CA ALA A 88 -13.93 -11.73 -12.97
C ALA A 88 -12.56 -11.76 -12.24
N GLN A 89 -12.33 -12.75 -11.40
CA GLN A 89 -11.13 -12.88 -10.58
C GLN A 89 -10.08 -13.83 -11.17
N ARG A 90 -10.42 -14.53 -12.26
CA ARG A 90 -9.42 -15.30 -13.02
C ARG A 90 -8.31 -14.36 -13.47
N TRP A 91 -7.06 -14.76 -13.25
CA TRP A 91 -5.88 -13.95 -13.56
C TRP A 91 -5.71 -12.71 -12.66
N HIS A 92 -6.14 -12.76 -11.40
CA HIS A 92 -5.99 -11.67 -10.43
C HIS A 92 -4.57 -11.08 -10.44
N GLY A 93 -3.52 -11.92 -10.34
CA GLY A 93 -2.13 -11.49 -10.32
C GLY A 93 -1.69 -10.63 -11.51
N PHE A 94 -2.36 -10.75 -12.68
CA PHE A 94 -2.05 -9.96 -13.88
C PHE A 94 -2.97 -8.74 -14.06
N ARG A 95 -4.15 -8.74 -13.43
CA ARG A 95 -5.21 -7.75 -13.70
C ARG A 95 -5.42 -6.76 -12.56
N HIS A 96 -5.12 -7.13 -11.31
CA HIS A 96 -5.47 -6.31 -10.15
C HIS A 96 -4.83 -4.92 -10.18
N ALA A 97 -3.56 -4.79 -10.61
CA ALA A 97 -2.89 -3.50 -10.74
C ALA A 97 -3.64 -2.52 -11.67
N ARG A 98 -4.24 -3.03 -12.77
CA ARG A 98 -5.05 -2.21 -13.65
C ARG A 98 -6.38 -1.83 -13.00
N ILE A 99 -7.01 -2.76 -12.30
CA ILE A 99 -8.28 -2.52 -11.60
C ILE A 99 -8.06 -1.54 -10.45
N ALA A 100 -6.99 -1.73 -9.66
CA ALA A 100 -6.60 -0.81 -8.60
C ALA A 100 -6.40 0.62 -9.14
N LEU A 101 -5.69 0.76 -10.27
CA LEU A 101 -5.49 2.06 -10.90
C LEU A 101 -6.81 2.70 -11.36
N GLN A 102 -7.74 1.92 -11.95
CA GLN A 102 -9.05 2.42 -12.37
C GLN A 102 -9.89 2.89 -11.18
N ASN A 103 -9.91 2.11 -10.10
CA ASN A 103 -10.63 2.49 -8.87
C ASN A 103 -10.00 3.71 -8.20
N ALA A 104 -8.67 3.74 -8.09
CA ALA A 104 -7.96 4.85 -7.49
C ALA A 104 -8.15 6.15 -8.28
N ALA A 105 -8.10 6.09 -9.63
CA ALA A 105 -8.34 7.26 -10.49
C ALA A 105 -9.79 7.75 -10.49
N ARG A 106 -10.76 6.88 -10.14
CA ARG A 106 -12.16 7.28 -9.95
C ARG A 106 -12.35 8.03 -8.63
N ASP A 107 -11.68 7.60 -7.57
CA ASP A 107 -11.95 8.03 -6.20
C ASP A 107 -10.99 9.13 -5.71
N PHE A 108 -9.81 9.27 -6.36
CA PHE A 108 -8.77 10.21 -5.95
C PHE A 108 -8.12 10.91 -7.16
N ASP A 109 -7.65 12.13 -6.94
CA ASP A 109 -6.81 12.83 -7.91
C ASP A 109 -5.38 12.28 -7.83
N LEU A 110 -4.90 11.67 -8.92
CA LEU A 110 -3.63 10.97 -8.99
C LEU A 110 -2.64 11.71 -9.89
N ASN A 111 -1.42 11.89 -9.40
CA ASN A 111 -0.33 12.39 -10.21
C ASN A 111 0.38 11.27 -11.01
N LYS A 112 1.31 11.64 -11.88
CA LYS A 112 2.03 10.71 -12.77
C LYS A 112 2.85 9.65 -12.03
N ILE A 113 3.40 9.99 -10.86
CA ILE A 113 4.18 9.06 -10.02
C ILE A 113 3.25 8.02 -9.41
N GLU A 114 2.12 8.44 -8.84
CA GLU A 114 1.11 7.55 -8.25
C GLU A 114 0.52 6.59 -9.27
N ILE A 115 0.18 7.10 -10.47
CA ILE A 115 -0.28 6.27 -11.60
C ILE A 115 0.77 5.20 -11.96
N ASP A 116 2.04 5.56 -12.01
CA ASP A 116 3.13 4.63 -12.34
C ASP A 116 3.33 3.59 -11.23
N ILE A 117 3.26 3.99 -9.95
CA ILE A 117 3.33 3.08 -8.81
C ILE A 117 2.21 2.04 -8.91
N ILE A 118 0.95 2.50 -8.94
CA ILE A 118 -0.23 1.62 -8.90
C ILE A 118 -0.25 0.69 -10.12
N GLY A 119 0.03 1.23 -11.31
CA GLY A 119 -0.06 0.47 -12.56
C GLY A 119 1.09 -0.54 -12.77
N LYS A 120 2.20 -0.43 -12.01
CA LYS A 120 3.41 -1.19 -12.29
C LYS A 120 4.03 -1.92 -11.08
N HIS A 121 3.40 -1.88 -9.90
CA HIS A 121 3.93 -2.53 -8.69
C HIS A 121 4.14 -4.04 -8.88
N MET A 122 3.43 -4.67 -9.82
CA MET A 122 3.57 -6.11 -10.13
C MET A 122 4.77 -6.47 -11.00
N PHE A 123 5.66 -5.52 -11.33
CA PHE A 123 6.90 -5.87 -12.02
C PHE A 123 7.75 -6.85 -11.17
N PRO A 124 8.37 -7.90 -11.75
CA PRO A 124 8.46 -8.24 -13.18
C PRO A 124 7.31 -9.11 -13.72
N LEU A 125 6.33 -9.49 -12.90
CA LEU A 125 5.26 -10.41 -13.32
C LEU A 125 4.47 -9.87 -14.53
N ASN A 126 4.18 -8.58 -14.58
CA ASN A 126 3.45 -7.94 -15.68
C ASN A 126 4.35 -7.22 -16.71
N LEU A 127 5.62 -7.42 -16.71
CA LEU A 127 6.65 -6.86 -17.64
C LEU A 127 6.58 -5.33 -17.87
N ARG A 128 5.78 -4.60 -17.09
CA ARG A 128 5.69 -3.15 -17.16
C ARG A 128 6.73 -2.52 -16.25
N ILE A 129 7.84 -2.08 -16.84
CA ILE A 129 8.97 -1.53 -16.08
C ILE A 129 8.56 -0.22 -15.39
N PRO A 130 8.73 -0.10 -14.06
CA PRO A 130 8.58 1.15 -13.33
C PRO A 130 9.43 2.28 -13.94
N ARG A 131 8.94 3.52 -13.91
CA ARG A 131 9.68 4.68 -14.44
C ARG A 131 10.29 5.54 -13.35
N TYR A 132 9.68 5.55 -12.16
CA TYR A 132 10.08 6.40 -11.04
C TYR A 132 10.74 5.57 -9.94
N ARG A 133 11.64 6.20 -9.17
CA ARG A 133 12.29 5.58 -8.01
C ARG A 133 11.27 5.09 -6.99
N GLU A 134 10.20 5.89 -6.79
CA GLU A 134 9.07 5.56 -5.93
C GLU A 134 8.41 4.25 -6.36
N SER A 135 8.20 4.06 -7.64
CA SER A 135 7.58 2.85 -8.18
C SER A 135 8.45 1.60 -7.94
N PHE A 136 9.77 1.72 -8.08
CA PHE A 136 10.68 0.63 -7.73
C PHE A 136 10.68 0.32 -6.24
N LEU A 137 10.66 1.36 -5.39
CA LEU A 137 10.64 1.18 -3.93
C LEU A 137 9.34 0.51 -3.46
N VAL A 138 8.19 0.92 -3.99
CA VAL A 138 6.90 0.28 -3.66
C VAL A 138 6.87 -1.14 -4.17
N CYS A 139 7.31 -1.40 -5.40
CA CYS A 139 7.41 -2.74 -5.97
C CYS A 139 8.29 -3.68 -5.11
N LEU A 140 9.40 -3.19 -4.57
CA LEU A 140 10.27 -3.94 -3.66
C LEU A 140 9.61 -4.13 -2.28
N ALA A 141 9.03 -3.06 -1.72
CA ALA A 141 8.35 -3.07 -0.43
C ALA A 141 7.20 -4.07 -0.41
N ASP A 142 6.36 -4.08 -1.44
CA ASP A 142 5.25 -5.02 -1.63
C ASP A 142 5.74 -6.48 -1.53
N LYS A 143 6.76 -6.85 -2.28
CA LYS A 143 7.32 -8.22 -2.26
C LYS A 143 7.91 -8.60 -0.90
N ILE A 144 8.59 -7.66 -0.24
CA ILE A 144 9.11 -7.90 1.12
C ILE A 144 7.95 -8.11 2.10
N CYS A 145 6.87 -7.31 2.00
CA CYS A 145 5.70 -7.43 2.84
C CYS A 145 4.98 -8.77 2.60
N ALA A 146 4.73 -9.14 1.35
CA ALA A 146 4.07 -10.40 1.00
C ALA A 146 4.83 -11.62 1.59
N ILE A 147 6.17 -11.66 1.48
CA ILE A 147 6.99 -12.73 2.07
C ILE A 147 6.88 -12.74 3.61
N ARG A 148 6.89 -11.57 4.24
CA ARG A 148 6.82 -11.45 5.71
C ARG A 148 5.45 -11.77 6.27
N GLU A 149 4.39 -11.45 5.56
CA GLU A 149 3.01 -11.77 5.93
C GLU A 149 2.77 -13.29 5.95
N LEU A 150 3.38 -14.03 5.05
CA LEU A 150 3.37 -15.49 5.02
C LEU A 150 4.15 -16.12 6.19
N SER A 151 5.11 -15.40 6.78
CA SER A 151 5.99 -15.90 7.85
C SER A 151 5.55 -15.57 9.28
N LEU A 152 4.31 -15.19 9.54
CA LEU A 152 3.68 -14.99 10.87
C LEU A 152 4.34 -13.91 11.78
N PHE A 153 4.76 -12.77 11.29
CA PHE A 153 5.43 -11.77 12.14
C PHE A 153 4.49 -10.74 12.79
N CYS A 154 4.32 -10.89 14.10
CA CYS A 154 3.41 -10.15 15.01
C CYS A 154 3.69 -8.63 15.18
N ARG A 155 4.85 -8.12 14.78
CA ARG A 155 5.29 -6.74 15.09
C ARG A 155 4.50 -5.63 14.36
N TRP A 156 3.91 -5.96 13.26
CA TRP A 156 3.26 -5.00 12.37
C TRP A 156 1.86 -4.58 12.84
N GLN A 157 1.23 -5.38 13.65
CA GLN A 157 -0.09 -5.05 14.23
C GLN A 157 -0.05 -3.72 15.01
N THR A 158 1.08 -3.37 15.60
CA THR A 158 1.24 -2.11 16.34
C THR A 158 1.16 -0.90 15.42
N VAL A 159 1.81 -0.94 14.26
CA VAL A 159 1.77 0.15 13.26
C VAL A 159 0.36 0.34 12.73
N ILE A 160 -0.31 -0.77 12.36
CA ILE A 160 -1.69 -0.72 11.83
C ILE A 160 -2.64 -0.14 12.87
N ARG A 161 -2.60 -0.65 14.11
CA ARG A 161 -3.45 -0.15 15.21
C ARG A 161 -3.24 1.34 15.47
N GLU A 162 -2.01 1.81 15.39
CA GLU A 162 -1.70 3.23 15.63
C GLU A 162 -2.21 4.10 14.49
N VAL A 163 -2.09 3.68 13.23
CA VAL A 163 -2.68 4.36 12.07
C VAL A 163 -4.21 4.38 12.20
N GLU A 164 -4.84 3.25 12.52
CA GLU A 164 -6.29 3.16 12.70
C GLU A 164 -6.80 4.05 13.82
N ARG A 165 -6.11 4.03 14.97
CA ARG A 165 -6.46 4.87 16.13
C ARG A 165 -6.44 6.35 15.77
N LYS A 166 -5.39 6.80 15.08
CA LYS A 166 -5.23 8.21 14.69
C LYS A 166 -6.19 8.63 13.58
N THR A 167 -6.54 7.74 12.65
CA THR A 167 -7.53 8.04 11.61
C THR A 167 -8.97 8.03 12.15
N ALA A 168 -9.27 7.24 13.18
CA ALA A 168 -10.58 7.25 13.83
C ALA A 168 -10.88 8.58 14.56
N SER A 169 -9.84 9.28 15.02
CA SER A 169 -9.99 10.59 15.68
C SER A 169 -10.09 11.78 14.70
N CYS A 170 -9.96 11.54 13.38
CA CYS A 170 -10.05 12.56 12.33
C CYS A 170 -11.44 12.59 11.66
N VAL A 171 -12.39 11.76 12.08
CA VAL A 171 -13.79 11.68 11.64
C VAL A 171 -14.72 12.10 12.75
#